data_f1d4ea2f19507246fc16a0ff0c4c4584
#
_entry.id   f1d4ea2f19507246fc16a0ff0c4c4584
#
_cell.length_a   1.000
_cell.length_b   1.000
_cell.length_c   1.000
_cell.angle_alpha   90.00
_cell.angle_beta   90.00
_cell.angle_gamma   90.00
#
_symmetry.space_group_name_H-M   'P 1'
#
loop_
_entity.id
_entity.type
_entity.pdbx_description
1 polymer ?
#
loop_
_entity_poly.entity_id
_entity_poly.type
_entity_poly.pdbx_seq_one_letter_code
_entity_poly.pdbx_strand_id
1 'polypeptide(L)'
;MKKKKITFSKPNCRFGCPHFKSVGSVLNETCYCMKKGKKGRRLGKKDLKRRPPEWCPRRLKTPVCRIYGFKDEMHEALELDNRLNFEPDKHDWYFPSSHHYQLQSEFPLGMTAEQFYNALQEEPVESVLNGTPLKNGELIEIDDGLASHFFYCYSQSTVLPAKVFGLEHEGGAHHA
;
A
#
# COMPACT_ATOMS: atom_id res chain seq x y z
N MET A 1 11.91 20.27 -14.74
CA MET A 1 11.83 19.93 -13.29
C MET A 1 12.36 18.53 -13.10
N LYS A 2 13.28 18.27 -12.16
CA LYS A 2 13.74 16.90 -11.86
C LYS A 2 12.60 16.18 -11.14
N LYS A 3 12.07 15.08 -11.73
CA LYS A 3 11.05 14.25 -11.08
C LYS A 3 11.60 13.74 -9.74
N LYS A 4 10.97 14.08 -8.63
CA LYS A 4 11.31 13.51 -7.30
C LYS A 4 11.09 12.01 -7.35
N LYS A 5 12.12 11.24 -7.03
CA LYS A 5 12.02 9.78 -6.96
C LYS A 5 11.30 9.40 -5.67
N ILE A 6 10.05 8.96 -5.79
CA ILE A 6 9.29 8.45 -4.64
C ILE A 6 9.86 7.08 -4.25
N THR A 7 10.18 6.95 -2.97
CA THR A 7 10.65 5.68 -2.41
C THR A 7 9.52 5.05 -1.63
N PHE A 8 8.98 3.95 -2.16
CA PHE A 8 7.99 3.16 -1.46
C PHE A 8 8.62 2.40 -0.29
N SER A 9 7.93 2.40 0.86
CA SER A 9 8.33 1.62 2.02
C SER A 9 8.45 0.15 1.64
N LYS A 10 9.59 -0.46 1.93
CA LYS A 10 9.84 -1.89 1.67
C LYS A 10 9.91 -2.60 3.02
N PRO A 11 8.80 -3.17 3.49
CA PRO A 11 8.83 -3.95 4.72
C PRO A 11 9.85 -5.07 4.59
N ASN A 12 10.49 -5.41 5.68
CA ASN A 12 11.36 -6.58 5.74
C ASN A 12 10.91 -7.50 6.90
N CYS A 13 11.45 -8.72 6.93
CA CYS A 13 11.04 -9.68 7.96
C CYS A 13 11.36 -9.22 9.38
N ARG A 14 12.44 -8.46 9.58
CA ARG A 14 12.89 -8.00 10.91
C ARG A 14 12.02 -6.88 11.47
N PHE A 15 11.53 -5.99 10.60
CA PHE A 15 10.75 -4.82 10.99
C PHE A 15 9.34 -4.90 10.44
N GLY A 16 8.35 -4.93 11.34
CA GLY A 16 6.94 -4.91 11.00
C GLY A 16 6.31 -6.27 10.62
N CYS A 17 7.04 -7.41 10.77
CA CYS A 17 6.43 -8.72 10.55
C CYS A 17 6.03 -9.38 11.89
N PRO A 18 4.75 -9.64 12.16
CA PRO A 18 4.30 -10.26 13.41
C PRO A 18 4.75 -11.73 13.55
N HIS A 19 5.19 -12.35 12.45
CA HIS A 19 5.67 -13.74 12.45
C HIS A 19 7.19 -13.86 12.53
N PHE A 20 7.89 -12.74 12.71
CA PHE A 20 9.33 -12.76 12.89
C PHE A 20 9.68 -13.16 14.33
N LYS A 21 10.62 -14.08 14.47
CA LYS A 21 11.18 -14.46 15.77
C LYS A 21 12.69 -14.57 15.66
N SER A 22 13.40 -13.99 16.63
CA SER A 22 14.84 -14.18 16.78
C SER A 22 15.14 -14.99 18.02
N VAL A 23 16.19 -15.81 17.94
CA VAL A 23 16.67 -16.65 19.04
C VAL A 23 18.19 -16.55 19.09
N GLY A 24 18.75 -16.38 20.30
CA GLY A 24 20.19 -16.24 20.53
C GLY A 24 20.59 -14.83 20.95
N SER A 25 21.90 -14.62 21.12
CA SER A 25 22.48 -13.30 21.41
C SER A 25 22.65 -12.46 20.14
N VAL A 26 22.86 -11.16 20.30
CA VAL A 26 23.10 -10.22 19.19
C VAL A 26 24.18 -10.68 18.22
N LEU A 27 25.21 -11.36 18.72
CA LEU A 27 26.33 -11.86 17.91
C LEU A 27 26.01 -13.18 17.19
N ASN A 28 25.11 -14.01 17.76
CA ASN A 28 24.77 -15.34 17.26
C ASN A 28 23.25 -15.50 17.07
N GLU A 29 22.61 -14.47 16.55
CA GLU A 29 21.17 -14.46 16.34
C GLU A 29 20.78 -15.38 15.18
N THR A 30 19.79 -16.24 15.42
CA THR A 30 19.12 -17.00 14.38
C THR A 30 17.67 -16.54 14.24
N CYS A 31 17.25 -16.20 13.04
CA CYS A 31 15.95 -15.62 12.76
C CYS A 31 15.04 -16.61 12.05
N TYR A 32 13.76 -16.59 12.40
CA TYR A 32 12.75 -17.53 11.90
C TYR A 32 11.48 -16.79 11.47
N CYS A 33 10.81 -17.34 10.45
CA CYS A 33 9.42 -17.02 10.10
C CYS A 33 8.49 -18.06 10.73
N MET A 34 7.73 -17.69 11.75
CA MET A 34 6.84 -18.59 12.50
C MET A 34 5.53 -18.92 11.77
N LYS A 35 5.19 -18.22 10.70
CA LYS A 35 4.03 -18.54 9.86
C LYS A 35 4.24 -19.81 9.01
N LYS A 36 5.48 -20.32 8.88
CA LYS A 36 5.82 -21.45 8.02
C LYS A 36 6.29 -22.66 8.86
N GLY A 37 5.32 -23.56 9.12
CA GLY A 37 5.56 -24.80 9.85
C GLY A 37 5.67 -24.66 11.38
N LYS A 38 5.52 -25.79 12.10
CA LYS A 38 5.48 -25.80 13.59
C LYS A 38 6.74 -25.28 14.27
N LYS A 39 7.91 -25.49 13.67
CA LYS A 39 9.22 -25.03 14.19
C LYS A 39 9.68 -23.70 13.58
N GLY A 40 8.89 -23.12 12.69
CA GLY A 40 9.28 -21.96 11.89
C GLY A 40 10.31 -22.30 10.80
N ARG A 41 10.40 -21.44 9.78
CA ARG A 41 11.41 -21.53 8.72
C ARG A 41 12.52 -20.54 9.00
N ARG A 42 13.76 -21.03 9.00
CA ARG A 42 14.95 -20.17 9.19
C ARG A 42 15.06 -19.14 8.06
N LEU A 43 15.34 -17.90 8.43
CA LEU A 43 15.61 -16.78 7.54
C LEU A 43 17.11 -16.64 7.30
N GLY A 44 17.50 -16.54 6.05
CA GLY A 44 18.89 -16.27 5.68
C GLY A 44 19.25 -14.79 5.78
N LYS A 45 20.55 -14.48 5.72
CA LYS A 45 21.03 -13.08 5.76
C LYS A 45 20.42 -12.21 4.64
N LYS A 46 20.14 -12.80 3.47
CA LYS A 46 19.51 -12.11 2.34
C LYS A 46 18.05 -11.72 2.64
N ASP A 47 17.31 -12.61 3.34
CA ASP A 47 15.91 -12.39 3.70
C ASP A 47 15.75 -11.26 4.72
N LEU A 48 16.78 -10.99 5.52
CA LEU A 48 16.77 -9.97 6.57
C LEU A 48 17.16 -8.58 6.09
N LYS A 49 17.88 -8.49 4.95
CA LYS A 49 18.39 -7.21 4.41
C LYS A 49 17.55 -6.63 3.30
N ARG A 50 16.70 -7.43 2.67
CA ARG A 50 15.91 -7.08 1.48
C ARG A 50 14.42 -7.26 1.74
N ARG A 51 13.63 -7.15 0.67
CA ARG A 51 12.20 -7.52 0.71
C ARG A 51 12.02 -8.93 1.24
N PRO A 52 10.89 -9.21 1.91
CA PRO A 52 10.56 -10.57 2.33
C PRO A 52 10.76 -11.57 1.19
N PRO A 53 11.21 -12.80 1.49
CA PRO A 53 11.53 -13.78 0.47
C PRO A 53 10.30 -14.11 -0.39
N GLU A 54 10.51 -14.60 -1.63
CA GLU A 54 9.42 -14.96 -2.53
C GLU A 54 8.46 -15.98 -1.95
N TRP A 55 8.97 -16.88 -1.12
CA TRP A 55 8.16 -17.87 -0.40
C TRP A 55 7.40 -17.31 0.80
N CYS A 56 7.45 -16.01 1.08
CA CYS A 56 6.76 -15.40 2.22
C CYS A 56 5.25 -15.69 2.15
N PRO A 57 4.64 -16.29 3.19
CA PRO A 57 3.22 -16.67 3.14
C PRO A 57 2.26 -15.46 3.21
N ARG A 58 2.77 -14.28 3.49
CA ARG A 58 1.99 -13.04 3.44
C ARG A 58 1.96 -12.41 2.05
N ARG A 59 2.90 -12.77 1.19
CA ARG A 59 2.96 -12.22 -0.17
C ARG A 59 1.78 -12.74 -0.97
N LEU A 60 1.01 -11.85 -1.53
CA LEU A 60 0.00 -12.20 -2.52
C LEU A 60 0.68 -12.64 -3.81
N LYS A 61 0.12 -13.62 -4.50
CA LYS A 61 0.60 -14.03 -5.83
C LYS A 61 0.39 -12.92 -6.85
N THR A 62 -0.76 -12.29 -6.77
CA THR A 62 -1.13 -11.13 -7.57
C THR A 62 -1.50 -10.01 -6.61
N PRO A 63 -0.89 -8.83 -6.71
CA PRO A 63 -1.31 -7.66 -5.96
C PRO A 63 -2.78 -7.33 -6.21
N VAL A 64 -3.43 -6.80 -5.18
CA VAL A 64 -4.84 -6.41 -5.23
C VAL A 64 -4.91 -4.90 -5.27
N CYS A 65 -5.75 -4.39 -6.15
CA CYS A 65 -6.16 -3.00 -6.18
C CYS A 65 -7.51 -2.85 -5.48
N ARG A 66 -7.61 -1.88 -4.57
CA ARG A 66 -8.88 -1.47 -3.96
C ARG A 66 -9.12 -0.01 -4.24
N ILE A 67 -10.35 0.32 -4.60
CA ILE A 67 -10.79 1.70 -4.83
C ILE A 67 -11.78 2.05 -3.74
N TYR A 68 -11.53 3.18 -3.08
CA TYR A 68 -12.37 3.72 -2.03
C TYR A 68 -12.94 5.04 -2.49
N GLY A 69 -14.26 5.18 -2.39
CA GLY A 69 -14.97 6.43 -2.63
C GLY A 69 -15.53 7.02 -1.35
N PHE A 70 -16.08 8.22 -1.45
CA PHE A 70 -16.69 8.89 -0.31
C PHE A 70 -17.92 8.14 0.22
N LYS A 71 -18.12 8.18 1.53
CA LYS A 71 -19.30 7.62 2.18
C LYS A 71 -20.58 8.37 1.82
N ASP A 72 -20.48 9.68 1.73
CA ASP A 72 -21.58 10.59 1.42
C ASP A 72 -21.06 11.96 1.00
N GLU A 73 -21.96 12.85 0.60
CA GLU A 73 -21.65 14.20 0.12
C GLU A 73 -20.97 15.08 1.20
N MET A 74 -21.26 14.86 2.48
CA MET A 74 -20.61 15.62 3.56
C MET A 74 -19.13 15.26 3.63
N HIS A 75 -18.78 13.97 3.57
CA HIS A 75 -17.40 13.53 3.56
C HIS A 75 -16.64 13.98 2.31
N GLU A 76 -17.34 14.02 1.15
CA GLU A 76 -16.79 14.60 -0.07
C GLU A 76 -16.47 16.10 0.10
N ALA A 77 -17.38 16.87 0.68
CA ALA A 77 -17.19 18.29 0.89
C ALA A 77 -16.03 18.57 1.88
N LEU A 78 -15.93 17.80 2.97
CA LEU A 78 -14.84 17.91 3.93
C LEU A 78 -13.48 17.58 3.29
N GLU A 79 -13.44 16.54 2.47
CA GLU A 79 -12.21 16.14 1.78
C GLU A 79 -11.81 17.15 0.71
N LEU A 80 -12.77 17.75 0.02
CA LEU A 80 -12.52 18.84 -0.92
C LEU A 80 -11.88 20.06 -0.22
N ASP A 81 -12.41 20.43 0.94
CA ASP A 81 -11.85 21.54 1.74
C ASP A 81 -10.41 21.24 2.16
N ASN A 82 -10.15 20.05 2.68
CA ASN A 82 -8.79 19.60 3.01
C ASN A 82 -7.86 19.62 1.80
N ARG A 83 -8.34 19.21 0.64
CA ARG A 83 -7.58 19.19 -0.62
C ARG A 83 -7.23 20.59 -1.10
N LEU A 84 -8.15 21.55 -0.99
CA LEU A 84 -7.91 22.94 -1.37
C LEU A 84 -6.80 23.60 -0.53
N ASN A 85 -6.63 23.15 0.70
CA ASN A 85 -5.58 23.62 1.61
C ASN A 85 -4.26 22.80 1.46
N PHE A 86 -4.24 21.78 0.62
CA PHE A 86 -3.02 21.00 0.38
C PHE A 86 -2.05 21.74 -0.53
N GLU A 87 -0.81 21.88 -0.07
CA GLU A 87 0.26 22.52 -0.82
C GLU A 87 1.27 21.46 -1.31
N PRO A 88 1.11 20.94 -2.55
CA PRO A 88 1.96 19.86 -3.05
C PRO A 88 3.44 20.22 -3.17
N ASP A 89 3.77 21.53 -3.27
CA ASP A 89 5.15 22.01 -3.29
C ASP A 89 5.87 21.88 -1.94
N LYS A 90 5.11 21.88 -0.84
CA LYS A 90 5.63 21.74 0.52
C LYS A 90 5.54 20.30 1.04
N HIS A 91 4.66 19.50 0.48
CA HIS A 91 4.39 18.13 0.93
C HIS A 91 4.55 17.14 -0.21
N ASP A 92 5.25 16.03 0.06
CA ASP A 92 5.44 14.96 -0.92
C ASP A 92 4.24 14.00 -0.99
N TRP A 93 3.33 14.09 0.00
CA TRP A 93 2.22 13.17 0.20
C TRP A 93 0.97 13.91 0.63
N TYR A 94 -0.18 13.48 0.13
CA TYR A 94 -1.48 13.89 0.64
C TYR A 94 -1.91 12.99 1.81
N PHE A 95 -2.67 13.54 2.77
CA PHE A 95 -3.14 12.82 3.97
C PHE A 95 -4.67 12.86 4.05
N PRO A 96 -5.38 12.11 3.20
CA PRO A 96 -6.83 12.03 3.29
C PRO A 96 -7.27 11.31 4.56
N SER A 97 -8.42 11.72 5.10
CA SER A 97 -8.99 11.08 6.29
C SER A 97 -9.70 9.78 5.94
N SER A 98 -9.24 8.66 6.52
CA SER A 98 -9.83 7.34 6.29
C SER A 98 -11.33 7.25 6.64
N HIS A 99 -11.79 8.09 7.58
CA HIS A 99 -13.19 8.12 8.00
C HIS A 99 -14.16 8.57 6.91
N HIS A 100 -13.68 9.27 5.90
CA HIS A 100 -14.49 9.76 4.79
C HIS A 100 -14.77 8.69 3.73
N TYR A 101 -14.08 7.54 3.76
CA TYR A 101 -14.03 6.59 2.68
C TYR A 101 -14.66 5.25 3.02
N GLN A 102 -15.21 4.62 1.98
CA GLN A 102 -15.68 3.23 2.00
C GLN A 102 -15.19 2.50 0.76
N LEU A 103 -14.99 1.19 0.89
CA LEU A 103 -14.58 0.34 -0.23
C LEU A 103 -15.68 0.31 -1.29
N GLN A 104 -15.35 0.61 -2.53
CA GLN A 104 -16.26 0.55 -3.68
C GLN A 104 -15.95 -0.64 -4.58
N SER A 105 -14.68 -0.94 -4.81
CA SER A 105 -14.31 -2.07 -5.66
C SER A 105 -12.97 -2.68 -5.23
N GLU A 106 -12.84 -3.98 -5.50
CA GLU A 106 -11.60 -4.73 -5.29
C GLU A 106 -11.39 -5.67 -6.49
N PHE A 107 -10.17 -5.69 -7.04
CA PHE A 107 -9.81 -6.56 -8.14
C PHE A 107 -8.31 -6.87 -8.15
N PRO A 108 -7.89 -8.03 -8.73
CA PRO A 108 -6.47 -8.32 -8.90
C PRO A 108 -5.84 -7.35 -9.91
N LEU A 109 -4.69 -6.80 -9.53
CA LEU A 109 -3.89 -5.93 -10.40
C LEU A 109 -2.52 -6.57 -10.59
N GLY A 110 -2.11 -6.89 -11.80
CA GLY A 110 -0.88 -7.61 -12.11
C GLY A 110 0.43 -6.84 -11.84
N MET A 111 0.39 -5.75 -11.08
CA MET A 111 1.53 -4.88 -10.84
C MET A 111 1.66 -4.44 -9.37
N THR A 112 2.89 -4.20 -8.94
CA THR A 112 3.20 -3.63 -7.62
C THR A 112 2.92 -2.13 -7.60
N ALA A 113 2.85 -1.52 -6.41
CA ALA A 113 2.68 -0.07 -6.26
C ALA A 113 3.77 0.75 -6.99
N GLU A 114 5.01 0.27 -7.01
CA GLU A 114 6.10 0.93 -7.75
C GLU A 114 5.88 0.87 -9.27
N GLN A 115 5.44 -0.28 -9.79
CA GLN A 115 5.09 -0.44 -11.21
C GLN A 115 3.88 0.39 -11.57
N PHE A 116 2.83 0.38 -10.73
CA PHE A 116 1.65 1.22 -10.90
C PHE A 116 2.02 2.70 -10.98
N TYR A 117 2.78 3.21 -10.02
CA TYR A 117 3.22 4.61 -10.03
C TYR A 117 4.04 4.97 -11.26
N ASN A 118 4.90 4.07 -11.74
CA ASN A 118 5.68 4.30 -12.96
C ASN A 118 4.77 4.31 -14.19
N ALA A 119 3.81 3.40 -14.29
CA ALA A 119 2.85 3.35 -15.39
C ALA A 119 2.01 4.64 -15.49
N LEU A 120 1.62 5.23 -14.36
CA LEU A 120 0.92 6.52 -14.32
C LEU A 120 1.72 7.69 -14.90
N GLN A 121 3.02 7.54 -15.12
CA GLN A 121 3.83 8.58 -15.78
C GLN A 121 3.74 8.52 -17.31
N GLU A 122 3.25 7.42 -17.85
CA GLU A 122 3.24 7.10 -19.28
C GLU A 122 1.82 6.92 -19.83
N GLU A 123 0.89 6.46 -18.98
CA GLU A 123 -0.46 6.11 -19.37
C GLU A 123 -1.53 6.79 -18.48
N PRO A 124 -2.75 7.02 -19.01
CA PRO A 124 -3.89 7.45 -18.20
C PRO A 124 -4.22 6.42 -17.11
N VAL A 125 -4.66 6.89 -15.96
CA VAL A 125 -4.96 6.03 -14.80
C VAL A 125 -5.98 4.93 -15.10
N GLU A 126 -7.00 5.22 -15.89
CA GLU A 126 -8.01 4.24 -16.31
C GLU A 126 -7.41 3.08 -17.10
N SER A 127 -6.45 3.37 -18.01
CA SER A 127 -5.73 2.33 -18.74
C SER A 127 -4.96 1.43 -17.78
N VAL A 128 -4.24 2.01 -16.83
CA VAL A 128 -3.46 1.29 -15.82
C VAL A 128 -4.35 0.46 -14.89
N LEU A 129 -5.59 0.88 -14.66
CA LEU A 129 -6.60 0.19 -13.85
C LEU A 129 -7.52 -0.73 -14.66
N ASN A 130 -7.05 -1.23 -15.80
CA ASN A 130 -7.82 -2.15 -16.66
C ASN A 130 -9.18 -1.59 -17.11
N GLY A 131 -9.27 -0.30 -17.39
CA GLY A 131 -10.49 0.37 -17.81
C GLY A 131 -11.43 0.76 -16.65
N THR A 132 -11.01 0.64 -15.41
CA THR A 132 -11.81 1.06 -14.26
C THR A 132 -11.76 2.58 -14.14
N PRO A 133 -12.90 3.29 -14.29
CA PRO A 133 -12.94 4.73 -14.16
C PRO A 133 -12.73 5.16 -12.73
N LEU A 134 -12.04 6.28 -12.55
CA LEU A 134 -11.85 6.93 -11.27
C LEU A 134 -12.52 8.29 -11.22
N LYS A 135 -13.06 8.63 -10.07
CA LYS A 135 -13.54 9.97 -9.76
C LYS A 135 -12.48 10.77 -9.00
N ASN A 136 -12.54 12.09 -9.15
CA ASN A 136 -11.71 12.97 -8.34
C ASN A 136 -12.01 12.73 -6.85
N GLY A 137 -10.97 12.66 -6.06
CA GLY A 137 -11.10 12.44 -4.63
C GLY A 137 -11.07 10.96 -4.19
N GLU A 138 -11.18 10.01 -5.11
CA GLU A 138 -11.09 8.58 -4.75
C GLU A 138 -9.68 8.18 -4.35
N LEU A 139 -9.60 7.17 -3.46
CA LEU A 139 -8.36 6.55 -3.05
C LEU A 139 -8.16 5.22 -3.75
N ILE A 140 -6.92 4.97 -4.14
CA ILE A 140 -6.46 3.70 -4.70
C ILE A 140 -5.50 3.08 -3.69
N GLU A 141 -5.74 1.85 -3.29
CA GLU A 141 -4.81 1.03 -2.54
C GLU A 141 -4.25 -0.07 -3.41
N ILE A 142 -2.94 -0.21 -3.42
CA ILE A 142 -2.24 -1.34 -4.02
C ILE A 142 -1.63 -2.16 -2.89
N ASP A 143 -2.17 -3.35 -2.67
CA ASP A 143 -1.77 -4.29 -1.62
C ASP A 143 -1.09 -5.53 -2.24
N ASP A 144 0.16 -5.78 -1.89
CA ASP A 144 0.91 -6.97 -2.29
C ASP A 144 0.95 -8.05 -1.19
N GLY A 145 0.15 -7.86 -0.13
CA GLY A 145 0.10 -8.72 1.06
C GLY A 145 1.25 -8.48 2.05
N LEU A 146 2.24 -7.68 1.67
CA LEU A 146 3.36 -7.28 2.53
C LEU A 146 3.21 -5.84 3.00
N ALA A 147 2.71 -4.98 2.11
CA ALA A 147 2.44 -3.58 2.37
C ALA A 147 1.31 -3.10 1.46
N SER A 148 0.52 -2.20 2.01
CA SER A 148 -0.45 -1.41 1.26
C SER A 148 0.15 -0.04 0.96
N HIS A 149 -0.05 0.41 -0.25
CA HIS A 149 0.35 1.73 -0.71
C HIS A 149 -0.87 2.46 -1.27
N PHE A 150 -1.07 3.67 -0.80
CA PHE A 150 -2.21 4.48 -1.17
C PHE A 150 -1.85 5.58 -2.14
N PHE A 151 -2.80 5.87 -3.02
CA PHE A 151 -2.73 6.98 -3.97
C PHE A 151 -4.07 7.71 -3.95
N TYR A 152 -4.00 9.02 -4.13
CA TYR A 152 -5.16 9.90 -4.16
C TYR A 152 -5.38 10.41 -5.57
N CYS A 153 -6.58 10.25 -6.10
CA CYS A 153 -6.99 10.80 -7.38
C CYS A 153 -7.32 12.29 -7.22
N TYR A 154 -6.30 13.14 -7.37
CA TYR A 154 -6.47 14.60 -7.27
C TYR A 154 -7.31 15.15 -8.42
N SER A 155 -7.09 14.64 -9.62
CA SER A 155 -7.87 14.85 -10.83
C SER A 155 -7.73 13.62 -11.73
N GLN A 156 -8.56 13.51 -12.78
CA GLN A 156 -8.46 12.41 -13.74
C GLN A 156 -7.07 12.25 -14.38
N SER A 157 -6.29 13.34 -14.43
CA SER A 157 -4.93 13.33 -14.96
C SER A 157 -3.83 13.31 -13.89
N THR A 158 -4.17 13.40 -12.62
CA THR A 158 -3.20 13.57 -11.55
C THR A 158 -3.51 12.66 -10.37
N VAL A 159 -2.69 11.64 -10.21
CA VAL A 159 -2.74 10.72 -9.07
C VAL A 159 -1.49 10.94 -8.22
N LEU A 160 -1.69 11.22 -6.95
CA LEU A 160 -0.64 11.54 -5.99
C LEU A 160 -0.49 10.42 -4.96
N PRO A 161 0.73 10.11 -4.52
CA PRO A 161 0.91 9.25 -3.36
C PRO A 161 0.21 9.82 -2.14
N ALA A 162 -0.44 8.95 -1.38
CA ALA A 162 -1.17 9.32 -0.18
C ALA A 162 -0.71 8.47 1.02
N LYS A 163 -0.83 9.04 2.22
CA LYS A 163 -0.67 8.31 3.47
C LYS A 163 -2.00 8.28 4.18
N VAL A 164 -2.60 7.12 4.23
CA VAL A 164 -3.90 6.89 4.86
C VAL A 164 -3.70 6.02 6.09
N PHE A 165 -4.25 6.46 7.23
CA PHE A 165 -4.18 5.73 8.48
C PHE A 165 -5.57 5.25 8.86
N GLY A 166 -5.68 3.97 9.31
CA GLY A 166 -6.92 3.44 9.87
C GLY A 166 -8.02 3.15 8.85
N LEU A 167 -7.70 2.96 7.57
CA LEU A 167 -8.62 2.31 6.64
C LEU A 167 -8.74 0.85 7.07
N GLU A 168 -9.84 0.53 7.75
CA GLU A 168 -10.18 -0.84 8.12
C GLU A 168 -10.81 -1.53 6.91
N HIS A 169 -10.28 -2.67 6.55
CA HIS A 169 -10.92 -3.55 5.58
C HIS A 169 -12.04 -4.28 6.31
N GLU A 170 -13.29 -3.89 6.08
CA GLU A 170 -14.43 -4.72 6.48
C GLU A 170 -14.35 -6.04 5.70
N GLY A 171 -13.77 -7.05 6.31
CA GLY A 171 -13.63 -8.39 5.72
C GLY A 171 -12.25 -9.03 5.81
N GLY A 172 -11.25 -8.33 6.24
CA GLY A 172 -9.96 -8.91 6.59
C GLY A 172 -10.07 -9.71 7.87
N ALA A 173 -10.49 -10.97 7.79
CA ALA A 173 -10.37 -11.89 8.91
C ALA A 173 -8.91 -11.87 9.36
N HIS A 174 -8.65 -11.22 10.48
CA HIS A 174 -7.48 -11.49 11.28
C HIS A 174 -7.52 -12.97 11.64
N HIS A 175 -6.97 -13.81 10.80
CA HIS A 175 -6.64 -15.16 11.23
C HIS A 175 -5.58 -15.03 12.31
N ALA A 176 -6.06 -15.09 13.55
CA ALA A 176 -5.27 -15.27 14.74
C ALA A 176 -4.35 -16.49 14.63
#